data_ec03eae4267cccdde221356dd9bfb8b6
#
_entry.id   ec03eae4267cccdde221356dd9bfb8b6
#
_cell.length_a   1.000
_cell.length_b   1.000
_cell.length_c   1.000
_cell.angle_alpha   90.00
_cell.angle_beta   90.00
_cell.angle_gamma   90.00
#
_symmetry.space_group_name_H-M   'P 1'
#
loop_
_entity.id
_entity.type
_entity.pdbx_description
1 polymer ?
#
loop_
_entity_poly.entity_id
_entity_poly.type
_entity_poly.pdbx_seq_one_letter_code
_entity_poly.pdbx_strand_id
1 'polypeptide(L)'
;VWNIPWEMKALNGREKGLLRYICRDFLPKEIVDRKKSPYPKTHNPTYLNTVKYMLSEIMKKPNAPINYILNKDYILDILATDGNSFSRPWFGQLMTGPQLMAYLCQVNMWLERYQPKIEI
;
A
#
# COMPACT_ATOMS: atom_id res chain seq x y z
N VAL A 1 -14.77 15.37 -19.47
CA VAL A 1 -13.88 14.18 -19.41
C VAL A 1 -14.67 12.89 -19.19
N TRP A 2 -15.77 12.92 -18.43
CA TRP A 2 -16.59 11.72 -18.15
C TRP A 2 -17.13 11.08 -19.43
N ASN A 3 -17.64 11.90 -20.36
CA ASN A 3 -18.27 11.43 -21.60
C ASN A 3 -17.28 11.12 -22.74
N ILE A 4 -15.96 11.29 -22.51
CA ILE A 4 -14.97 10.93 -23.53
C ILE A 4 -14.85 9.40 -23.56
N PRO A 5 -14.96 8.74 -24.74
CA PRO A 5 -14.77 7.31 -24.88
C PRO A 5 -13.42 6.83 -24.36
N TRP A 6 -13.39 5.60 -23.84
CA TRP A 6 -12.15 5.05 -23.25
C TRP A 6 -11.01 4.95 -24.27
N GLU A 7 -11.32 4.63 -25.51
CA GLU A 7 -10.35 4.53 -26.61
C GLU A 7 -9.59 5.83 -26.84
N MET A 8 -10.28 6.97 -26.63
CA MET A 8 -9.65 8.29 -26.71
C MET A 8 -8.85 8.61 -25.44
N LYS A 9 -9.35 8.23 -24.24
CA LYS A 9 -8.63 8.43 -22.98
C LYS A 9 -7.33 7.64 -22.96
N ALA A 10 -7.36 6.41 -23.48
CA ALA A 10 -6.23 5.51 -23.60
C ALA A 10 -5.73 5.39 -25.04
N LEU A 11 -5.59 6.51 -25.74
CA LEU A 11 -5.17 6.55 -27.13
C LEU A 11 -3.88 5.74 -27.32
N ASN A 12 -3.88 4.84 -28.29
CA ASN A 12 -2.80 3.88 -28.55
C ASN A 12 -2.53 2.93 -27.37
N GLY A 13 -3.54 2.59 -26.57
CA GLY A 13 -3.41 1.69 -25.41
C GLY A 13 -2.60 2.25 -24.26
N ARG A 14 -2.34 3.56 -24.24
CA ARG A 14 -1.50 4.21 -23.23
C ARG A 14 -2.32 5.10 -22.30
N GLU A 15 -1.98 5.05 -21.01
CA GLU A 15 -2.60 5.92 -20.01
C GLU A 15 -2.44 7.41 -20.37
N LYS A 16 -3.48 8.20 -20.15
CA LYS A 16 -3.54 9.63 -20.49
C LYS A 16 -3.28 9.91 -21.97
N GLY A 17 -3.61 8.98 -22.87
CA GLY A 17 -3.28 9.05 -24.29
C GLY A 17 -3.74 10.33 -24.96
N LEU A 18 -4.98 10.75 -24.77
CA LEU A 18 -5.51 12.00 -25.31
C LEU A 18 -4.73 13.23 -24.80
N LEU A 19 -4.45 13.28 -23.48
CA LEU A 19 -3.67 14.37 -22.90
C LEU A 19 -2.26 14.42 -23.50
N ARG A 20 -1.61 13.28 -23.62
CA ARG A 20 -0.28 13.18 -24.25
C ARG A 20 -0.30 13.63 -25.70
N TYR A 21 -1.37 13.29 -26.45
CA TYR A 21 -1.54 13.72 -27.82
C TYR A 21 -1.62 15.25 -27.94
N ILE A 22 -2.46 15.88 -27.11
CA ILE A 22 -2.62 17.34 -27.09
C ILE A 22 -1.31 18.06 -26.68
N CYS A 23 -0.57 17.46 -25.72
CA CYS A 23 0.64 18.07 -25.20
C CYS A 23 1.87 17.95 -26.12
N ARG A 24 1.80 17.23 -27.24
CA ARG A 24 2.92 17.03 -28.15
C ARG A 24 3.47 18.33 -28.73
N ASP A 25 2.61 19.32 -28.94
CA ASP A 25 2.99 20.60 -29.53
C ASP A 25 3.52 21.60 -28.48
N PHE A 26 3.39 21.26 -27.19
CA PHE A 26 3.71 22.17 -26.07
C PHE A 26 4.84 21.66 -25.19
N LEU A 27 5.13 20.34 -25.21
CA LEU A 27 6.10 19.72 -24.32
C LEU A 27 7.13 18.92 -25.11
N PRO A 28 8.39 18.88 -24.63
CA PRO A 28 9.42 18.00 -25.18
C PRO A 28 8.95 16.53 -25.20
N LYS A 29 9.41 15.80 -26.21
CA LYS A 29 9.02 14.39 -26.43
C LYS A 29 9.32 13.52 -25.21
N GLU A 30 10.44 13.74 -24.53
CA GLU A 30 10.85 13.00 -23.35
C GLU A 30 9.86 13.15 -22.19
N ILE A 31 9.23 14.32 -22.08
CA ILE A 31 8.18 14.58 -21.07
C ILE A 31 6.87 13.93 -21.47
N VAL A 32 6.45 14.10 -22.74
CA VAL A 32 5.21 13.50 -23.26
C VAL A 32 5.28 11.97 -23.17
N ASP A 33 6.42 11.36 -23.50
CA ASP A 33 6.61 9.91 -23.54
C ASP A 33 7.08 9.31 -22.22
N ARG A 34 7.27 10.13 -21.18
CA ARG A 34 7.69 9.67 -19.86
C ARG A 34 6.74 8.61 -19.31
N LYS A 35 7.30 7.48 -18.89
CA LYS A 35 6.53 6.46 -18.16
C LYS A 35 6.18 6.96 -16.77
N LYS A 36 4.98 6.61 -16.30
CA LYS A 36 4.59 6.88 -14.91
C LYS A 36 5.57 6.17 -13.99
N SER A 37 6.26 6.92 -13.14
CA SER A 37 7.04 6.36 -12.05
C SER A 37 6.22 6.41 -10.76
N PRO A 38 6.19 5.35 -9.96
CA PRO A 38 5.56 5.38 -8.65
C PRO A 38 6.32 6.36 -7.74
N TYR A 39 5.64 6.86 -6.71
CA TYR A 39 6.33 7.58 -5.64
C TYR A 39 7.41 6.69 -5.01
N PRO A 40 8.52 7.27 -4.54
CA PRO A 40 9.55 6.51 -3.85
C PRO A 40 8.93 5.72 -2.70
N LYS A 41 9.25 4.42 -2.62
CA LYS A 41 8.90 3.61 -1.46
C LYS A 41 9.70 4.09 -0.26
N THR A 42 9.11 4.02 0.92
CA THR A 42 9.86 4.24 2.16
C THR A 42 10.78 3.06 2.40
N HIS A 43 12.06 3.23 2.05
CA HIS A 43 13.12 2.23 2.29
C HIS A 43 13.93 2.54 3.55
N ASN A 44 13.42 3.42 4.41
CA ASN A 44 14.12 3.79 5.63
C ASN A 44 14.12 2.61 6.63
N PRO A 45 15.29 2.06 6.99
CA PRO A 45 15.38 0.95 7.95
C PRO A 45 14.78 1.29 9.31
N THR A 46 14.89 2.55 9.74
CA THR A 46 14.29 3.01 11.00
C THR A 46 12.77 2.87 10.98
N TYR A 47 12.14 3.18 9.85
CA TYR A 47 10.69 2.99 9.71
C TYR A 47 10.30 1.51 9.86
N LEU A 48 10.98 0.62 9.13
CA LEU A 48 10.74 -0.83 9.22
C LEU A 48 10.91 -1.31 10.68
N ASN A 49 12.03 -0.98 11.31
CA ASN A 49 12.33 -1.40 12.68
C ASN A 49 11.28 -0.91 13.67
N THR A 50 10.82 0.34 13.51
CA THR A 50 9.79 0.93 14.38
C THR A 50 8.46 0.20 14.24
N VAL A 51 7.95 0.03 13.01
CA VAL A 51 6.64 -0.62 12.81
C VAL A 51 6.68 -2.11 13.17
N LYS A 52 7.80 -2.78 12.91
CA LYS A 52 8.05 -4.17 13.31
C LYS A 52 8.01 -4.31 14.83
N TYR A 53 8.73 -3.44 15.55
CA TYR A 53 8.71 -3.40 17.02
C TYR A 53 7.28 -3.16 17.54
N MET A 54 6.58 -2.15 17.04
CA MET A 54 5.21 -1.84 17.45
C MET A 54 4.26 -3.03 17.26
N LEU A 55 4.30 -3.66 16.09
CA LEU A 55 3.46 -4.82 15.81
C LEU A 55 3.82 -6.00 16.70
N SER A 56 5.10 -6.25 16.94
CA SER A 56 5.54 -7.34 17.84
C SER A 56 5.05 -7.13 19.27
N GLU A 57 5.07 -5.91 19.78
CA GLU A 57 4.52 -5.57 21.10
C GLU A 57 3.00 -5.77 21.18
N ILE A 58 2.27 -5.44 20.11
CA ILE A 58 0.83 -5.71 20.02
C ILE A 58 0.58 -7.22 20.07
N MET A 59 1.32 -8.02 19.29
CA MET A 59 1.16 -9.48 19.22
C MET A 59 1.49 -10.21 20.53
N LYS A 60 2.30 -9.61 21.39
CA LYS A 60 2.60 -10.15 22.74
C LYS A 60 1.45 -9.98 23.72
N LYS A 61 0.53 -9.02 23.46
CA LYS A 61 -0.61 -8.76 24.34
C LYS A 61 -1.73 -9.78 24.06
N PRO A 62 -2.10 -10.67 24.99
CA PRO A 62 -3.14 -11.68 24.76
C PRO A 62 -4.49 -11.06 24.37
N ASN A 63 -4.80 -9.91 24.96
CA ASN A 63 -6.08 -9.21 24.81
C ASN A 63 -6.05 -8.10 23.76
N ALA A 64 -5.03 -8.03 22.90
CA ALA A 64 -5.04 -7.07 21.80
C ALA A 64 -6.21 -7.39 20.85
N PRO A 65 -7.10 -6.43 20.57
CA PRO A 65 -8.33 -6.72 19.83
C PRO A 65 -8.08 -7.22 18.42
N ILE A 66 -6.95 -6.86 17.82
CA ILE A 66 -6.57 -7.35 16.50
C ILE A 66 -6.34 -8.86 16.47
N ASN A 67 -5.97 -9.49 17.60
CA ASN A 67 -5.74 -10.93 17.68
C ASN A 67 -7.02 -11.77 17.45
N TYR A 68 -8.20 -11.17 17.58
CA TYR A 68 -9.49 -11.84 17.32
C TYR A 68 -9.81 -11.93 15.82
N ILE A 69 -9.19 -11.10 14.99
CA ILE A 69 -9.50 -11.01 13.55
C ILE A 69 -8.36 -11.45 12.65
N LEU A 70 -7.15 -11.65 13.18
CA LEU A 70 -5.97 -12.02 12.40
C LEU A 70 -5.52 -13.45 12.68
N ASN A 71 -5.00 -14.08 11.63
CA ASN A 71 -4.23 -15.31 11.78
C ASN A 71 -2.84 -14.98 12.36
N LYS A 72 -2.60 -15.40 13.59
CA LYS A 72 -1.39 -15.11 14.35
C LYS A 72 -0.11 -15.66 13.68
N ASP A 73 -0.17 -16.87 13.15
CA ASP A 73 0.99 -17.51 12.53
C ASP A 73 1.44 -16.76 11.29
N TYR A 74 0.47 -16.27 10.50
CA TYR A 74 0.75 -15.45 9.34
C TYR A 74 1.41 -14.12 9.70
N ILE A 75 0.99 -13.49 10.79
CA ILE A 75 1.61 -12.25 11.26
C ILE A 75 3.03 -12.49 11.79
N LEU A 76 3.28 -13.62 12.47
CA LEU A 76 4.60 -14.00 12.91
C LEU A 76 5.55 -14.23 11.72
N ASP A 77 5.07 -14.83 10.63
CA ASP A 77 5.85 -14.97 9.40
C ASP A 77 6.19 -13.61 8.78
N ILE A 78 5.23 -12.68 8.72
CA ILE A 78 5.47 -11.31 8.25
C ILE A 78 6.55 -10.62 9.09
N LEU A 79 6.51 -10.77 10.41
CA LEU A 79 7.50 -10.21 11.32
C LEU A 79 8.87 -10.86 11.12
N ALA A 80 8.93 -12.18 10.94
CA ALA A 80 10.19 -12.94 10.76
C ALA A 80 10.88 -12.57 9.43
N THR A 81 10.11 -12.32 8.38
CA THR A 81 10.61 -12.03 7.03
C THR A 81 10.75 -10.53 6.72
N ASP A 82 10.61 -9.66 7.72
CA ASP A 82 10.56 -8.19 7.52
C ASP A 82 9.51 -7.76 6.48
N GLY A 83 8.46 -8.55 6.35
CA GLY A 83 7.40 -8.34 5.36
C GLY A 83 7.80 -8.69 3.92
N ASN A 84 8.89 -9.47 3.73
CA ASN A 84 9.34 -9.90 2.40
C ASN A 84 8.71 -11.21 1.93
N SER A 85 7.80 -11.81 2.71
CA SER A 85 7.03 -13.00 2.30
C SER A 85 6.07 -12.74 1.13
N PHE A 86 5.87 -11.48 0.75
CA PHE A 86 5.02 -11.11 -0.38
C PHE A 86 5.82 -10.96 -1.67
N SER A 87 5.45 -11.70 -2.69
CA SER A 87 5.98 -11.52 -4.06
C SER A 87 5.42 -10.27 -4.75
N ARG A 88 4.28 -9.75 -4.27
CA ARG A 88 3.59 -8.57 -4.80
C ARG A 88 3.16 -7.64 -3.65
N PRO A 89 2.98 -6.32 -3.90
CA PRO A 89 2.35 -5.45 -2.92
C PRO A 89 0.99 -6.01 -2.50
N TRP A 90 0.70 -5.98 -1.20
CA TRP A 90 -0.57 -6.47 -0.65
C TRP A 90 -1.76 -5.54 -0.98
N PHE A 91 -1.46 -4.26 -1.22
CA PHE A 91 -2.46 -3.28 -1.63
C PHE A 91 -1.84 -2.22 -2.55
N GLY A 92 -2.51 -1.93 -3.66
CA GLY A 92 -2.05 -0.97 -4.66
C GLY A 92 -0.68 -1.32 -5.23
N GLN A 93 0.10 -0.31 -5.60
CA GLN A 93 1.41 -0.49 -6.24
C GLN A 93 2.60 -0.36 -5.28
N LEU A 94 2.36 0.15 -4.06
CA LEU A 94 3.43 0.60 -3.17
C LEU A 94 3.39 -0.03 -1.78
N MET A 95 2.26 -0.64 -1.39
CA MET A 95 2.08 -1.18 -0.06
C MET A 95 2.79 -2.54 0.07
N THR A 96 3.97 -2.52 0.65
CA THR A 96 4.81 -3.69 0.95
C THR A 96 4.74 -4.05 2.43
N GLY A 97 5.58 -4.96 2.90
CA GLY A 97 5.57 -5.46 4.28
C GLY A 97 5.60 -4.39 5.36
N PRO A 98 6.51 -3.40 5.32
CA PRO A 98 6.54 -2.35 6.34
C PRO A 98 5.24 -1.55 6.43
N GLN A 99 4.61 -1.26 5.27
CA GLN A 99 3.32 -0.56 5.24
C GLN A 99 2.18 -1.45 5.77
N LEU A 100 2.24 -2.77 5.53
CA LEU A 100 1.27 -3.70 6.13
C LEU A 100 1.41 -3.73 7.64
N MET A 101 2.62 -3.83 8.18
CA MET A 101 2.85 -3.77 9.62
C MET A 101 2.30 -2.49 10.23
N ALA A 102 2.56 -1.33 9.60
CA ALA A 102 2.01 -0.04 10.04
C ALA A 102 0.47 -0.02 10.00
N TYR A 103 -0.12 -0.56 8.91
CA TYR A 103 -1.57 -0.65 8.77
C TYR A 103 -2.19 -1.52 9.88
N LEU A 104 -1.59 -2.67 10.19
CA LEU A 104 -2.08 -3.53 11.26
C LEU A 104 -1.99 -2.85 12.65
N CYS A 105 -0.91 -2.09 12.90
CA CYS A 105 -0.83 -1.26 14.10
C CYS A 105 -1.96 -0.22 14.16
N GLN A 106 -2.26 0.46 13.05
CA GLN A 106 -3.34 1.44 12.98
C GLN A 106 -4.71 0.79 13.22
N VAL A 107 -4.95 -0.38 12.64
CA VAL A 107 -6.19 -1.15 12.86
C VAL A 107 -6.34 -1.50 14.33
N ASN A 108 -5.27 -2.00 14.99
CA ASN A 108 -5.32 -2.29 16.42
C ASN A 108 -5.63 -1.05 17.26
N MET A 109 -4.95 0.07 17.01
CA MET A 109 -5.22 1.34 17.70
C MET A 109 -6.67 1.81 17.51
N TRP A 110 -7.23 1.63 16.32
CA TRP A 110 -8.61 1.95 16.03
C TRP A 110 -9.57 1.05 16.82
N LEU A 111 -9.32 -0.26 16.84
CA LEU A 111 -10.11 -1.23 17.61
C LEU A 111 -10.06 -0.92 19.11
N GLU A 112 -8.87 -0.61 19.66
CA GLU A 112 -8.72 -0.22 21.07
C GLU A 112 -9.50 1.07 21.40
N ARG A 113 -9.49 2.03 20.46
CA ARG A 113 -10.11 3.34 20.66
C ARG A 113 -11.63 3.29 20.59
N TYR A 114 -12.17 2.59 19.60
CA TYR A 114 -13.61 2.61 19.29
C TYR A 114 -14.38 1.39 19.83
N GLN A 115 -13.67 0.34 20.20
CA GLN A 115 -14.22 -0.88 20.79
C GLN A 115 -15.47 -1.40 20.05
N PRO A 116 -15.44 -1.54 18.71
CA PRO A 116 -16.59 -2.05 17.97
C PRO A 116 -16.90 -3.47 18.42
N LYS A 117 -18.19 -3.83 18.42
CA LYS A 117 -18.60 -5.21 18.62
C LYS A 117 -18.15 -6.02 17.40
N ILE A 118 -17.29 -7.01 17.61
CA ILE A 118 -16.83 -7.91 16.55
C ILE A 118 -17.69 -9.17 16.64
N GLU A 119 -18.48 -9.43 15.60
CA GLU A 119 -19.24 -10.67 15.43
C GLU A 119 -18.51 -11.52 14.38
N ILE A 120 -17.98 -12.67 14.79
CA ILE A 120 -17.26 -13.63 13.94
C ILE A 120 -18.07 -14.92 13.90
#